data_bdec7bbff3698b79c617d107c7cc9254
#
_entry.id   bdec7bbff3698b79c617d107c7cc9254
#
_cell.length_a   1.000
_cell.length_b   1.000
_cell.length_c   1.000
_cell.angle_alpha   90.00
_cell.angle_beta   90.00
_cell.angle_gamma   90.00
#
_symmetry.space_group_name_H-M   'P 1'
#
loop_
_entity.id
_entity.type
_entity.pdbx_description
1 polymer ?
#
loop_
_entity_poly.entity_id
_entity_poly.type
_entity_poly.pdbx_seq_one_letter_code
_entity_poly.pdbx_strand_id
1 'polypeptide(L)'
;SDGSYTGAVEQIAGEQAAKSERSRVRSALQLDVLQRSLHSAEDTLELQYNAADESRYSRLTVLPIDWDKNGRLHHFILAFETIRLNADQAIDPKEQLTLYYEQLKQSILENDSYVDALLDMAGTIYTVNLTRDTLERNISPAGKSDSDRALFLDYPLPCSYRDYCDEYRKRVTPATLGSYRTADTSARLLKRFAAGEKHINVEYCVQEDDGAIRWVQKTALMTQTTVFDPEINAEMPMVTAIILLQDTSQMHARDEQENARLQSRLR
;
A
#
# COMPACT_ATOMS: atom_id res chain seq x y z
N SER A 1 -1.22 -29.65 7.02
CA SER A 1 -1.83 -28.54 7.80
C SER A 1 -3.20 -28.27 7.25
N ASP A 2 -4.19 -28.11 8.12
CA ASP A 2 -5.59 -27.87 7.76
C ASP A 2 -5.86 -26.45 7.21
N GLY A 3 -4.81 -25.66 6.95
CA GLY A 3 -4.91 -24.29 6.46
C GLY A 3 -5.47 -23.27 7.47
N SER A 4 -5.71 -23.71 8.73
CA SER A 4 -6.20 -22.80 9.77
C SER A 4 -5.07 -22.01 10.42
N TYR A 5 -5.40 -20.81 10.93
CA TYR A 5 -4.46 -20.00 11.71
C TYR A 5 -3.89 -20.78 12.91
N THR A 6 -4.73 -21.51 13.60
CA THR A 6 -4.33 -22.34 14.75
C THR A 6 -3.31 -23.41 14.33
N GLY A 7 -3.50 -24.05 13.17
CA GLY A 7 -2.54 -25.01 12.61
C GLY A 7 -1.19 -24.35 12.29
N ALA A 8 -1.18 -23.14 11.74
CA ALA A 8 0.04 -22.38 11.48
C ALA A 8 0.78 -22.01 12.77
N VAL A 9 0.08 -21.58 13.81
CA VAL A 9 0.68 -21.27 15.13
C VAL A 9 1.28 -22.51 15.77
N GLU A 10 0.60 -23.66 15.70
CA GLU A 10 1.12 -24.93 16.22
C GLU A 10 2.39 -25.37 15.46
N GLN A 11 2.41 -25.21 14.14
CA GLN A 11 3.58 -25.52 13.33
C GLN A 11 4.75 -24.60 13.68
N ILE A 12 4.53 -23.28 13.77
CA ILE A 12 5.57 -22.31 14.16
C ILE A 12 6.15 -22.66 15.53
N ALA A 13 5.29 -22.83 16.55
CA ALA A 13 5.75 -23.16 17.89
C ALA A 13 6.40 -24.53 17.97
N GLY A 14 5.93 -25.52 17.21
CA GLY A 14 6.44 -26.88 17.23
C GLY A 14 7.76 -27.09 16.49
N GLU A 15 7.91 -26.46 15.31
CA GLU A 15 9.04 -26.70 14.40
C GLU A 15 10.14 -25.64 14.55
N GLN A 16 9.79 -24.38 14.84
CA GLN A 16 10.74 -23.28 14.82
C GLN A 16 11.25 -22.87 16.20
N ALA A 17 10.48 -23.09 17.27
CA ALA A 17 10.87 -22.69 18.61
C ALA A 17 11.51 -23.83 19.42
N ALA A 18 12.51 -23.49 20.23
CA ALA A 18 13.08 -24.40 21.23
C ALA A 18 11.99 -24.90 22.19
N LYS A 19 12.14 -26.11 22.69
CA LYS A 19 11.11 -26.75 23.55
C LYS A 19 10.68 -25.89 24.73
N SER A 20 11.61 -25.17 25.35
CA SER A 20 11.36 -24.23 26.45
C SER A 20 10.52 -23.01 26.06
N GLU A 21 10.56 -22.60 24.79
CA GLU A 21 9.92 -21.40 24.29
C GLU A 21 8.54 -21.65 23.65
N ARG A 22 8.22 -22.89 23.33
CA ARG A 22 7.00 -23.27 22.59
C ARG A 22 5.71 -22.73 23.21
N SER A 23 5.60 -22.81 24.54
CA SER A 23 4.42 -22.33 25.26
C SER A 23 4.29 -20.80 25.16
N ARG A 24 5.41 -20.08 25.27
CA ARG A 24 5.48 -18.64 25.18
C ARG A 24 5.10 -18.14 23.77
N VAL A 25 5.69 -18.78 22.74
CA VAL A 25 5.39 -18.45 21.33
C VAL A 25 3.91 -18.72 21.03
N ARG A 26 3.39 -19.87 21.44
CA ARG A 26 1.97 -20.20 21.24
C ARG A 26 1.04 -19.21 21.93
N SER A 27 1.34 -18.83 23.16
CA SER A 27 0.52 -17.87 23.93
C SER A 27 0.54 -16.47 23.30
N ALA A 28 1.70 -16.01 22.84
CA ALA A 28 1.84 -14.69 22.24
C ALA A 28 1.09 -14.57 20.90
N LEU A 29 0.93 -15.68 20.17
CA LEU A 29 0.24 -15.74 18.89
C LEU A 29 -1.25 -16.11 19.00
N GLN A 30 -1.84 -16.15 20.19
CA GLN A 30 -3.29 -16.32 20.31
C GLN A 30 -4.00 -15.09 19.74
N LEU A 31 -5.07 -15.31 18.97
CA LEU A 31 -5.82 -14.22 18.33
C LEU A 31 -6.33 -13.18 19.31
N ASP A 32 -6.76 -13.60 20.51
CA ASP A 32 -7.22 -12.71 21.56
C ASP A 32 -6.08 -11.85 22.15
N VAL A 33 -4.84 -12.36 22.14
CA VAL A 33 -3.64 -11.59 22.54
C VAL A 33 -3.29 -10.59 21.44
N LEU A 34 -3.29 -10.99 20.17
CA LEU A 34 -3.04 -10.10 19.05
C LEU A 34 -4.06 -8.98 18.98
N GLN A 35 -5.34 -9.28 19.15
CA GLN A 35 -6.43 -8.29 19.17
C GLN A 35 -6.31 -7.28 20.31
N ARG A 36 -5.75 -7.70 21.46
CA ARG A 36 -5.51 -6.80 22.61
C ARG A 36 -4.25 -5.97 22.48
N SER A 37 -3.33 -6.36 21.63
CA SER A 37 -2.03 -5.68 21.47
C SER A 37 -1.95 -4.81 20.23
N LEU A 38 -2.79 -5.06 19.21
CA LEU A 38 -2.72 -4.41 17.91
C LEU A 38 -4.05 -3.66 17.65
N HIS A 39 -4.04 -2.35 17.84
CA HIS A 39 -5.22 -1.48 17.71
C HIS A 39 -5.16 -0.56 16.51
N SER A 40 -3.95 -0.34 15.97
CA SER A 40 -3.71 0.55 14.83
C SER A 40 -2.70 -0.06 13.85
N ALA A 41 -2.64 0.46 12.63
CA ALA A 41 -1.68 0.02 11.63
C ALA A 41 -0.21 0.38 11.99
N GLU A 42 -0.02 1.19 13.02
CA GLU A 42 1.31 1.56 13.52
C GLU A 42 1.78 0.63 14.66
N ASP A 43 0.87 -0.18 15.21
CA ASP A 43 1.22 -1.13 16.26
C ASP A 43 1.97 -2.33 15.68
N THR A 44 2.94 -2.82 16.43
CA THR A 44 3.67 -4.03 16.12
C THR A 44 3.82 -4.89 17.35
N LEU A 45 3.73 -6.21 17.20
CA LEU A 45 4.05 -7.16 18.26
C LEU A 45 5.33 -7.90 17.86
N GLU A 46 6.37 -7.73 18.66
CA GLU A 46 7.64 -8.45 18.47
C GLU A 46 7.83 -9.53 19.53
N LEU A 47 8.24 -10.70 19.08
CA LEU A 47 8.54 -11.85 19.92
C LEU A 47 9.92 -12.41 19.56
N GLN A 48 10.85 -12.38 20.50
CA GLN A 48 12.15 -13.03 20.35
C GLN A 48 12.14 -14.35 21.09
N TYR A 49 12.64 -15.41 20.47
CA TYR A 49 12.71 -16.76 21.06
C TYR A 49 13.90 -17.53 20.55
N ASN A 50 14.35 -18.52 21.30
CA ASN A 50 15.38 -19.45 20.84
C ASN A 50 14.82 -20.38 19.76
N ALA A 51 15.55 -20.50 18.66
CA ALA A 51 15.19 -21.44 17.60
C ALA A 51 15.29 -22.89 18.07
N ALA A 52 14.65 -23.81 17.36
CA ALA A 52 14.58 -25.22 17.71
C ALA A 52 15.97 -25.89 17.83
N ASP A 53 16.97 -25.36 17.12
CA ASP A 53 18.38 -25.83 17.16
C ASP A 53 19.20 -25.20 18.30
N GLU A 54 18.60 -24.33 19.12
CA GLU A 54 19.19 -23.60 20.26
C GLU A 54 20.47 -22.81 19.93
N SER A 55 20.90 -22.81 18.67
CA SER A 55 22.11 -22.11 18.21
C SER A 55 21.84 -20.72 17.67
N ARG A 56 20.57 -20.34 17.58
CA ARG A 56 20.10 -19.10 16.96
C ARG A 56 18.94 -18.51 17.73
N TYR A 57 18.83 -17.18 17.65
CA TYR A 57 17.62 -16.49 18.03
C TYR A 57 16.76 -16.24 16.80
N SER A 58 15.46 -16.42 16.96
CA SER A 58 14.46 -16.02 15.98
C SER A 58 13.67 -14.84 16.51
N ARG A 59 13.40 -13.87 15.64
CA ARG A 59 12.47 -12.78 15.89
C ARG A 59 11.25 -13.00 15.03
N LEU A 60 10.08 -12.93 15.64
CA LEU A 60 8.79 -12.93 14.97
C LEU A 60 8.16 -11.57 15.19
N THR A 61 7.81 -10.89 14.10
CA THR A 61 7.09 -9.61 14.13
C THR A 61 5.70 -9.82 13.54
N VAL A 62 4.67 -9.38 14.25
CA VAL A 62 3.29 -9.37 13.78
C VAL A 62 2.93 -7.95 13.37
N LEU A 63 2.52 -7.78 12.10
CA LEU A 63 2.18 -6.51 11.49
C LEU A 63 0.70 -6.54 11.09
N PRO A 64 -0.18 -5.74 11.71
CA PRO A 64 -1.57 -5.66 11.31
C PRO A 64 -1.72 -5.00 9.94
N ILE A 65 -2.69 -5.49 9.14
CA ILE A 65 -3.04 -4.93 7.84
C ILE A 65 -4.38 -4.21 7.92
N ASP A 66 -5.41 -4.91 8.41
CA ASP A 66 -6.77 -4.37 8.49
C ASP A 66 -7.58 -4.97 9.64
N TRP A 67 -8.73 -4.35 9.90
CA TRP A 67 -9.70 -4.78 10.91
C TRP A 67 -11.07 -4.95 10.27
N ASP A 68 -11.85 -5.87 10.79
CA ASP A 68 -13.23 -6.07 10.38
C ASP A 68 -14.13 -4.89 10.83
N LYS A 69 -15.41 -4.93 10.42
CA LYS A 69 -16.42 -3.91 10.77
C LYS A 69 -16.67 -3.76 12.27
N ASN A 70 -16.23 -4.73 13.06
CA ASN A 70 -16.36 -4.75 14.52
C ASN A 70 -15.07 -4.33 15.22
N GLY A 71 -14.06 -3.87 14.48
CA GLY A 71 -12.75 -3.49 14.99
C GLY A 71 -11.88 -4.67 15.42
N ARG A 72 -12.16 -5.90 14.91
CA ARG A 72 -11.33 -7.06 15.17
C ARG A 72 -10.27 -7.18 14.09
N LEU A 73 -9.03 -7.48 14.49
CA LEU A 73 -7.93 -7.73 13.57
C LEU A 73 -8.32 -8.85 12.58
N HIS A 74 -8.32 -8.52 11.28
CA HIS A 74 -8.80 -9.40 10.23
C HIS A 74 -7.65 -10.00 9.44
N HIS A 75 -6.72 -9.15 8.94
CA HIS A 75 -5.50 -9.58 8.27
C HIS A 75 -4.25 -9.02 8.96
N PHE A 76 -3.22 -9.83 9.00
CA PHE A 76 -1.90 -9.46 9.52
C PHE A 76 -0.81 -10.30 8.88
N ILE A 77 0.41 -9.81 8.91
CA ILE A 77 1.60 -10.50 8.41
C ILE A 77 2.42 -11.01 9.60
N LEU A 78 2.90 -12.24 9.49
CA LEU A 78 3.90 -12.82 10.38
C LEU A 78 5.26 -12.79 9.68
N ALA A 79 6.16 -11.97 10.18
CA ALA A 79 7.50 -11.84 9.67
C ALA A 79 8.50 -12.58 10.56
N PHE A 80 9.34 -13.42 9.97
CA PHE A 80 10.33 -14.23 10.68
C PHE A 80 11.73 -13.80 10.30
N GLU A 81 12.56 -13.54 11.30
CA GLU A 81 13.96 -13.26 11.15
C GLU A 81 14.78 -14.26 11.99
N THR A 82 15.83 -14.85 11.41
CA THR A 82 16.75 -15.69 12.14
C THR A 82 18.07 -14.95 12.36
N ILE A 83 18.38 -14.64 13.61
CA ILE A 83 19.58 -13.92 14.01
C ILE A 83 20.65 -14.95 14.40
N ARG A 84 21.75 -15.03 13.65
CA ARG A 84 22.90 -15.86 14.01
C ARG A 84 23.75 -15.16 15.06
N LEU A 85 24.14 -15.88 16.11
CA LEU A 85 25.05 -15.40 17.16
C LEU A 85 26.53 -15.32 16.70
N ASN A 86 26.80 -14.77 15.53
CA ASN A 86 28.18 -14.47 15.14
C ASN A 86 28.53 -13.04 15.56
N ALA A 87 29.38 -12.94 16.58
CA ALA A 87 29.70 -11.72 17.30
C ALA A 87 30.49 -10.63 16.53
N ASP A 88 30.75 -10.80 15.23
CA ASP A 88 31.68 -9.93 14.49
C ASP A 88 31.07 -9.10 13.34
N GLN A 89 29.77 -9.14 13.13
CA GLN A 89 29.11 -8.22 12.20
C GLN A 89 27.73 -7.79 12.76
N ALA A 90 27.74 -6.88 13.69
CA ALA A 90 26.55 -6.16 14.11
C ALA A 90 26.17 -5.15 13.00
N ILE A 91 25.38 -5.60 12.02
CA ILE A 91 24.62 -4.68 11.17
C ILE A 91 23.56 -4.06 12.09
N ASP A 92 23.45 -2.72 12.06
CA ASP A 92 22.49 -1.97 12.87
C ASP A 92 21.08 -2.58 12.69
N PRO A 93 20.38 -2.96 13.79
CA PRO A 93 19.02 -3.48 13.72
C PRO A 93 18.04 -2.58 12.95
N LYS A 94 18.31 -1.28 12.90
CA LYS A 94 17.56 -0.30 12.10
C LYS A 94 17.76 -0.48 10.58
N GLU A 95 18.98 -0.75 10.15
CA GLU A 95 19.30 -1.00 8.74
C GLU A 95 18.66 -2.30 8.23
N GLN A 96 18.70 -3.35 9.05
CA GLN A 96 18.03 -4.62 8.73
C GLN A 96 16.51 -4.46 8.64
N LEU A 97 15.90 -3.69 9.55
CA LEU A 97 14.47 -3.44 9.53
C LEU A 97 14.07 -2.63 8.29
N THR A 98 14.86 -1.64 7.90
CA THR A 98 14.61 -0.83 6.69
C THR A 98 14.72 -1.69 5.43
N LEU A 99 15.76 -2.53 5.33
CA LEU A 99 15.94 -3.45 4.20
C LEU A 99 14.79 -4.48 4.12
N TYR A 100 14.32 -4.95 5.27
CA TYR A 100 13.22 -5.89 5.38
C TYR A 100 11.88 -5.24 4.97
N TYR A 101 11.61 -4.00 5.40
CA TYR A 101 10.44 -3.24 4.95
C TYR A 101 10.46 -2.97 3.44
N GLU A 102 11.62 -2.69 2.87
CA GLU A 102 11.76 -2.54 1.43
C GLU A 102 11.53 -3.86 0.69
N GLN A 103 12.07 -4.97 1.19
CA GLN A 103 11.82 -6.30 0.63
C GLN A 103 10.35 -6.72 0.78
N LEU A 104 9.71 -6.44 1.91
CA LEU A 104 8.30 -6.72 2.13
C LEU A 104 7.42 -5.84 1.22
N LYS A 105 7.75 -4.56 1.11
CA LYS A 105 7.10 -3.61 0.20
C LYS A 105 7.24 -4.07 -1.26
N GLN A 106 8.42 -4.56 -1.64
CA GLN A 106 8.69 -5.11 -2.95
C GLN A 106 7.98 -6.46 -3.15
N SER A 107 7.95 -7.33 -2.15
CA SER A 107 7.21 -8.61 -2.17
C SER A 107 5.69 -8.42 -2.22
N ILE A 108 5.14 -7.40 -1.55
CA ILE A 108 3.71 -7.05 -1.66
C ILE A 108 3.40 -6.50 -3.06
N LEU A 109 4.31 -5.70 -3.63
CA LEU A 109 4.18 -5.18 -4.99
C LEU A 109 4.41 -6.26 -6.07
N GLU A 110 5.16 -7.30 -5.75
CA GLU A 110 5.44 -8.45 -6.64
C GLU A 110 4.47 -9.62 -6.42
N ASN A 111 3.64 -9.58 -5.38
CA ASN A 111 2.64 -10.63 -5.14
C ASN A 111 1.43 -10.41 -6.03
N ASP A 112 1.44 -11.09 -7.18
CA ASP A 112 0.44 -10.98 -8.26
C ASP A 112 -1.01 -11.00 -7.77
N SER A 113 -1.34 -11.82 -6.76
CA SER A 113 -2.71 -11.91 -6.24
C SER A 113 -3.20 -10.67 -5.50
N TYR A 114 -2.31 -9.92 -4.85
CA TYR A 114 -2.65 -8.67 -4.16
C TYR A 114 -2.75 -7.51 -5.14
N VAL A 115 -1.84 -7.48 -6.10
CA VAL A 115 -1.86 -6.53 -7.20
C VAL A 115 -3.12 -6.74 -8.03
N ASP A 116 -3.49 -7.97 -8.35
CA ASP A 116 -4.72 -8.30 -9.08
C ASP A 116 -5.97 -7.85 -8.33
N ALA A 117 -6.06 -8.05 -7.01
CA ALA A 117 -7.19 -7.58 -6.21
C ALA A 117 -7.27 -6.03 -6.16
N LEU A 118 -6.13 -5.35 -6.05
CA LEU A 118 -6.09 -3.89 -6.12
C LEU A 118 -6.41 -3.38 -7.53
N LEU A 119 -5.98 -4.09 -8.56
CA LEU A 119 -6.26 -3.78 -9.96
C LEU A 119 -7.71 -4.08 -10.35
N ASP A 120 -8.37 -5.04 -9.68
CA ASP A 120 -9.79 -5.27 -9.83
C ASP A 120 -10.63 -4.13 -9.23
N MET A 121 -10.11 -3.46 -8.20
CA MET A 121 -10.71 -2.29 -7.60
C MET A 121 -10.33 -0.99 -8.32
N ALA A 122 -9.06 -0.87 -8.74
CA ALA A 122 -8.54 0.30 -9.44
C ALA A 122 -8.14 -0.09 -10.87
N GLY A 123 -8.62 0.64 -11.88
CA GLY A 123 -8.27 0.37 -13.28
C GLY A 123 -6.78 0.49 -13.57
N THR A 124 -6.06 1.32 -12.80
CA THR A 124 -4.62 1.59 -12.95
C THR A 124 -3.97 1.93 -11.62
N ILE A 125 -2.77 1.41 -11.40
CA ILE A 125 -1.93 1.72 -10.24
C ILE A 125 -0.55 2.15 -10.71
N TYR A 126 -0.02 3.22 -10.14
CA TYR A 126 1.36 3.65 -10.39
C TYR A 126 2.03 4.20 -9.14
N THR A 127 3.37 4.14 -9.11
CA THR A 127 4.17 4.60 -7.99
C THR A 127 4.93 5.88 -8.35
N VAL A 128 4.95 6.81 -7.41
CA VAL A 128 5.59 8.11 -7.56
C VAL A 128 6.51 8.37 -6.38
N ASN A 129 7.74 8.72 -6.65
CA ASN A 129 8.64 9.32 -5.69
C ASN A 129 8.36 10.82 -5.62
N LEU A 130 7.64 11.26 -4.60
CA LEU A 130 7.24 12.66 -4.49
C LEU A 130 8.42 13.58 -4.17
N THR A 131 9.40 13.09 -3.40
CA THR A 131 10.60 13.87 -3.04
C THR A 131 11.47 14.15 -4.25
N ARG A 132 11.59 13.19 -5.18
CA ARG A 132 12.39 13.32 -6.41
C ARG A 132 11.56 13.74 -7.63
N ASP A 133 10.26 13.92 -7.46
CA ASP A 133 9.30 14.24 -8.54
C ASP A 133 9.36 13.23 -9.71
N THR A 134 9.48 11.95 -9.39
CA THR A 134 9.66 10.88 -10.38
C THR A 134 8.50 9.90 -10.37
N LEU A 135 7.85 9.70 -11.52
CA LEU A 135 6.95 8.58 -11.79
C LEU A 135 7.80 7.36 -12.13
N GLU A 136 7.80 6.36 -11.25
CA GLU A 136 8.76 5.26 -11.31
C GLU A 136 8.21 4.06 -12.07
N ARG A 137 6.96 3.69 -11.80
CA ARG A 137 6.40 2.43 -12.27
C ARG A 137 4.90 2.55 -12.51
N ASN A 138 4.40 1.94 -13.58
CA ASN A 138 2.98 1.69 -13.82
C ASN A 138 2.71 0.18 -13.67
N ILE A 139 1.70 -0.15 -12.89
CA ILE A 139 1.25 -1.52 -12.62
C ILE A 139 -0.15 -1.65 -13.22
N SER A 140 -0.26 -1.54 -14.54
CA SER A 140 -1.53 -1.82 -15.22
C SER A 140 -1.62 -3.30 -15.56
N PRO A 141 -2.78 -3.95 -15.40
CA PRO A 141 -2.92 -5.37 -15.72
C PRO A 141 -2.69 -5.63 -17.20
N ALA A 142 -1.88 -6.63 -17.48
CA ALA A 142 -1.77 -7.16 -18.83
C ALA A 142 -3.10 -7.82 -19.20
N GLY A 143 -3.83 -7.27 -20.19
CA GLY A 143 -5.02 -7.92 -20.76
C GLY A 143 -6.37 -7.32 -20.38
N LYS A 144 -6.43 -6.25 -19.57
CA LYS A 144 -7.69 -5.50 -19.39
C LYS A 144 -8.07 -4.70 -20.62
N SER A 145 -9.37 -4.41 -20.73
CA SER A 145 -9.98 -3.74 -21.88
C SER A 145 -9.28 -2.42 -22.23
N ASP A 146 -9.36 -1.99 -23.47
CA ASP A 146 -8.83 -0.68 -23.91
C ASP A 146 -9.36 0.48 -23.04
N SER A 147 -10.51 0.31 -22.41
CA SER A 147 -11.11 1.28 -21.50
C SER A 147 -10.31 1.52 -20.21
N ASP A 148 -9.68 0.49 -19.65
CA ASP A 148 -8.89 0.63 -18.42
C ASP A 148 -7.49 1.18 -18.71
N ARG A 149 -6.96 0.94 -19.92
CA ARG A 149 -5.71 1.54 -20.38
C ARG A 149 -5.83 3.05 -20.60
N ALA A 150 -7.02 3.53 -20.91
CA ALA A 150 -7.27 4.94 -21.19
C ALA A 150 -7.10 5.86 -19.96
N LEU A 151 -7.14 5.32 -18.72
CA LEU A 151 -6.94 6.10 -17.50
C LEU A 151 -5.49 6.51 -17.26
N PHE A 152 -4.53 5.81 -17.86
CA PHE A 152 -3.11 6.14 -17.75
C PHE A 152 -2.59 6.58 -19.13
N LEU A 153 -1.77 7.61 -19.16
CA LEU A 153 -1.08 7.99 -20.39
C LEU A 153 0.05 7.01 -20.66
N ASP A 154 0.17 6.56 -21.90
CA ASP A 154 1.36 5.81 -22.35
C ASP A 154 2.56 6.77 -22.40
N TYR A 155 3.32 6.77 -21.33
CA TYR A 155 4.44 7.67 -21.11
C TYR A 155 5.69 6.85 -20.76
N PRO A 156 6.87 7.16 -21.34
CA PRO A 156 8.09 6.43 -21.05
C PRO A 156 8.46 6.56 -19.56
N LEU A 157 8.72 5.42 -18.90
CA LEU A 157 9.07 5.36 -17.47
C LEU A 157 10.52 4.92 -17.28
N PRO A 158 11.23 5.43 -16.27
CA PRO A 158 10.80 6.49 -15.34
C PRO A 158 10.78 7.88 -15.99
N CYS A 159 9.91 8.77 -15.50
CA CYS A 159 9.79 10.13 -16.01
C CYS A 159 9.53 11.15 -14.90
N SER A 160 9.61 12.45 -15.22
CA SER A 160 9.16 13.51 -14.33
C SER A 160 7.65 13.39 -14.08
N TYR A 161 7.26 13.32 -12.81
CA TYR A 161 5.84 13.26 -12.46
C TYR A 161 5.11 14.56 -12.83
N ARG A 162 5.80 15.69 -12.76
CA ARG A 162 5.27 16.99 -13.21
C ARG A 162 4.93 16.96 -14.69
N ASP A 163 5.86 16.50 -15.54
CA ASP A 163 5.66 16.47 -16.99
C ASP A 163 4.50 15.54 -17.37
N TYR A 164 4.44 14.37 -16.70
CA TYR A 164 3.32 13.45 -16.83
C TYR A 164 1.98 14.12 -16.44
N CYS A 165 1.92 14.82 -15.31
CA CYS A 165 0.72 15.49 -14.86
C CYS A 165 0.31 16.67 -15.74
N ASP A 166 1.28 17.39 -16.32
CA ASP A 166 1.02 18.48 -17.25
C ASP A 166 0.40 17.96 -18.57
N GLU A 167 0.87 16.81 -19.04
CA GLU A 167 0.29 16.14 -20.21
C GLU A 167 -1.10 15.58 -19.88
N TYR A 168 -1.24 14.88 -18.76
CA TYR A 168 -2.51 14.31 -18.31
C TYR A 168 -3.60 15.39 -18.11
N ARG A 169 -3.21 16.57 -17.63
CA ARG A 169 -4.10 17.73 -17.44
C ARG A 169 -4.84 18.15 -18.69
N LYS A 170 -4.26 17.94 -19.87
CA LYS A 170 -4.90 18.29 -21.14
C LYS A 170 -6.19 17.49 -21.41
N ARG A 171 -6.28 16.31 -20.81
CA ARG A 171 -7.45 15.42 -20.89
C ARG A 171 -8.53 15.76 -19.84
N VAL A 172 -8.18 16.50 -18.78
CA VAL A 172 -9.12 16.84 -17.71
C VAL A 172 -10.08 17.91 -18.19
N THR A 173 -11.38 17.68 -17.98
CA THR A 173 -12.42 18.65 -18.41
C THR A 173 -12.30 19.96 -17.62
N PRO A 174 -12.61 21.12 -18.25
CA PRO A 174 -12.55 22.42 -17.57
C PRO A 174 -13.39 22.49 -16.29
N ALA A 175 -14.54 21.81 -16.27
CA ALA A 175 -15.47 21.81 -15.14
C ALA A 175 -14.84 21.17 -13.87
N THR A 176 -13.99 20.16 -14.01
CA THR A 176 -13.40 19.42 -12.90
C THR A 176 -11.90 19.68 -12.71
N LEU A 177 -11.33 20.58 -13.51
CA LEU A 177 -9.92 20.94 -13.46
C LEU A 177 -9.50 21.48 -12.07
N GLY A 178 -10.41 22.16 -11.38
CA GLY A 178 -10.19 22.64 -10.01
C GLY A 178 -9.92 21.49 -9.03
N SER A 179 -10.75 20.45 -9.06
CA SER A 179 -10.58 19.25 -8.25
C SER A 179 -9.26 18.53 -8.56
N TYR A 180 -8.99 18.28 -9.85
CA TYR A 180 -7.75 17.65 -10.28
C TYR A 180 -6.51 18.36 -9.75
N ARG A 181 -6.47 19.70 -9.84
CA ARG A 181 -5.35 20.54 -9.39
C ARG A 181 -5.05 20.43 -7.89
N THR A 182 -5.94 19.93 -7.07
CA THR A 182 -5.69 19.77 -5.63
C THR A 182 -4.67 18.69 -5.32
N ALA A 183 -4.42 17.75 -6.27
CA ALA A 183 -3.55 16.60 -6.08
C ALA A 183 -2.81 16.18 -7.37
N ASP A 184 -2.47 17.15 -8.24
CA ASP A 184 -1.89 16.90 -9.56
C ASP A 184 -0.35 16.97 -9.62
N THR A 185 0.33 17.42 -8.55
CA THR A 185 1.78 17.56 -8.54
C THR A 185 2.39 17.04 -7.25
N SER A 186 3.67 16.61 -7.30
CA SER A 186 4.41 16.22 -6.11
C SER A 186 4.40 17.31 -5.03
N ALA A 187 4.57 18.57 -5.43
CA ALA A 187 4.59 19.68 -4.48
C ALA A 187 3.26 19.84 -3.71
N ARG A 188 2.10 19.63 -4.38
CA ARG A 188 0.78 19.67 -3.72
C ARG A 188 0.55 18.47 -2.82
N LEU A 189 0.92 17.29 -3.28
CA LEU A 189 0.83 16.07 -2.48
C LEU A 189 1.74 16.16 -1.24
N LEU A 190 2.97 16.60 -1.38
CA LEU A 190 3.89 16.82 -0.26
C LEU A 190 3.37 17.86 0.74
N LYS A 191 2.76 18.94 0.26
CA LYS A 191 2.15 19.95 1.13
C LYS A 191 1.01 19.36 1.97
N ARG A 192 0.16 18.53 1.38
CA ARG A 192 -0.93 17.83 2.08
C ARG A 192 -0.39 16.77 3.03
N PHE A 193 0.63 16.03 2.61
CA PHE A 193 1.32 15.06 3.47
C PHE A 193 1.93 15.73 4.71
N ALA A 194 2.59 16.88 4.54
CA ALA A 194 3.12 17.66 5.66
C ALA A 194 2.03 18.22 6.60
N ALA A 195 0.79 18.36 6.10
CA ALA A 195 -0.38 18.70 6.92
C ALA A 195 -1.02 17.48 7.61
N GLY A 196 -0.43 16.27 7.47
CA GLY A 196 -0.88 15.03 8.09
C GLY A 196 -1.82 14.17 7.23
N GLU A 197 -2.12 14.59 5.99
CA GLU A 197 -2.97 13.83 5.09
C GLU A 197 -2.15 12.73 4.39
N LYS A 198 -2.23 11.51 4.87
CA LYS A 198 -1.57 10.34 4.25
C LYS A 198 -2.39 9.71 3.11
N HIS A 199 -3.69 9.99 3.07
CA HIS A 199 -4.65 9.45 2.13
C HIS A 199 -5.45 10.59 1.49
N ILE A 200 -5.39 10.70 0.17
CA ILE A 200 -6.04 11.77 -0.59
C ILE A 200 -6.92 11.15 -1.66
N ASN A 201 -8.19 11.53 -1.67
CA ASN A 201 -9.13 11.21 -2.74
C ASN A 201 -9.53 12.48 -3.48
N VAL A 202 -9.47 12.43 -4.80
CA VAL A 202 -10.00 13.48 -5.68
C VAL A 202 -10.74 12.85 -6.85
N GLU A 203 -11.83 13.48 -7.23
CA GLU A 203 -12.66 13.05 -8.34
C GLU A 203 -12.70 14.13 -9.43
N TYR A 204 -12.60 13.71 -10.67
CA TYR A 204 -12.59 14.60 -11.85
C TYR A 204 -13.02 13.84 -13.11
N CYS A 205 -13.35 14.59 -14.14
CA CYS A 205 -13.68 14.05 -15.45
C CYS A 205 -12.51 14.17 -16.43
N VAL A 206 -12.27 13.10 -17.19
CA VAL A 206 -11.34 13.10 -18.32
C VAL A 206 -12.12 12.94 -19.64
N GLN A 207 -11.65 13.59 -20.67
CA GLN A 207 -12.12 13.39 -22.03
C GLN A 207 -11.19 12.44 -22.75
N GLU A 208 -11.74 11.39 -23.35
CA GLU A 208 -11.02 10.45 -24.19
C GLU A 208 -10.87 10.95 -25.63
N ASP A 209 -10.02 10.28 -26.41
CA ASP A 209 -9.74 10.65 -27.79
C ASP A 209 -10.98 10.55 -28.70
N ASP A 210 -11.93 9.68 -28.37
CA ASP A 210 -13.23 9.56 -29.03
C ASP A 210 -14.26 10.62 -28.60
N GLY A 211 -13.88 11.49 -27.66
CA GLY A 211 -14.74 12.54 -27.09
C GLY A 211 -15.60 12.09 -25.91
N ALA A 212 -15.55 10.82 -25.53
CA ALA A 212 -16.27 10.31 -24.34
C ALA A 212 -15.73 10.95 -23.06
N ILE A 213 -16.64 11.22 -22.12
CA ILE A 213 -16.28 11.76 -20.80
C ILE A 213 -16.38 10.64 -19.76
N ARG A 214 -15.34 10.46 -18.99
CA ARG A 214 -15.30 9.50 -17.86
C ARG A 214 -15.05 10.21 -16.54
N TRP A 215 -15.72 9.73 -15.53
CA TRP A 215 -15.43 10.08 -14.15
C TRP A 215 -14.28 9.21 -13.65
N VAL A 216 -13.27 9.84 -13.09
CA VAL A 216 -12.08 9.20 -12.55
C VAL A 216 -11.91 9.59 -11.09
N GLN A 217 -11.85 8.60 -10.23
CA GLN A 217 -11.40 8.77 -8.85
C GLN A 217 -9.90 8.48 -8.79
N LYS A 218 -9.14 9.45 -8.33
CA LYS A 218 -7.72 9.34 -8.03
C LYS A 218 -7.53 9.23 -6.52
N THR A 219 -6.95 8.13 -6.07
CA THR A 219 -6.55 7.91 -4.67
C THR A 219 -5.04 7.94 -4.58
N ALA A 220 -4.49 8.78 -3.71
CA ALA A 220 -3.07 8.82 -3.41
C ALA A 220 -2.83 8.34 -1.97
N LEU A 221 -2.07 7.26 -1.82
CA LEU A 221 -1.60 6.71 -0.55
C LEU A 221 -0.14 7.08 -0.36
N MET A 222 0.17 7.92 0.63
CA MET A 222 1.50 8.48 0.83
C MET A 222 2.18 7.89 2.06
N THR A 223 3.45 7.53 1.91
CA THR A 223 4.29 7.01 2.98
C THR A 223 5.64 7.73 2.96
N GLN A 224 6.25 7.87 4.14
CA GLN A 224 7.61 8.38 4.28
C GLN A 224 8.52 7.27 4.76
N THR A 225 9.66 7.15 4.10
CA THR A 225 10.76 6.26 4.48
C THR A 225 12.02 7.08 4.60
N THR A 226 13.01 6.57 5.33
CA THR A 226 14.34 7.16 5.36
C THR A 226 15.24 6.34 4.43
N VAL A 227 15.88 7.00 3.49
CA VAL A 227 16.78 6.38 2.51
C VAL A 227 18.16 6.99 2.63
N PHE A 228 19.19 6.15 2.64
CA PHE A 228 20.58 6.62 2.59
C PHE A 228 20.88 7.12 1.17
N ASP A 229 21.29 8.37 1.08
CA ASP A 229 21.73 8.98 -0.18
C ASP A 229 23.27 8.95 -0.25
N PRO A 230 23.86 8.13 -1.15
CA PRO A 230 25.31 8.00 -1.26
C PRO A 230 26.01 9.27 -1.75
N GLU A 231 25.32 10.16 -2.45
CA GLU A 231 25.93 11.40 -2.98
C GLU A 231 26.20 12.41 -1.87
N ILE A 232 25.32 12.48 -0.87
CA ILE A 232 25.47 13.38 0.27
C ILE A 232 25.95 12.66 1.53
N ASN A 233 26.13 11.33 1.47
CA ASN A 233 26.52 10.44 2.57
C ASN A 233 25.69 10.66 3.84
N ALA A 234 24.36 10.81 3.68
CA ALA A 234 23.42 11.06 4.76
C ALA A 234 22.08 10.37 4.53
N GLU A 235 21.37 10.09 5.62
CA GLU A 235 19.98 9.64 5.56
C GLU A 235 19.05 10.81 5.21
N MET A 236 18.20 10.61 4.22
CA MET A 236 17.19 11.59 3.81
C MET A 236 15.78 11.03 3.91
N PRO A 237 14.81 11.82 4.40
CA PRO A 237 13.42 11.45 4.34
C PRO A 237 12.95 11.44 2.87
N MET A 238 12.38 10.34 2.44
CA MET A 238 11.80 10.17 1.12
C MET A 238 10.31 9.89 1.24
N VAL A 239 9.48 10.70 0.59
CA VAL A 239 8.04 10.50 0.53
C VAL A 239 7.70 9.87 -0.81
N THR A 240 7.02 8.72 -0.76
CA THR A 240 6.51 8.01 -1.93
C THR A 240 4.99 7.96 -1.90
N ALA A 241 4.36 7.89 -3.06
CA ALA A 241 2.93 7.69 -3.19
C ALA A 241 2.62 6.51 -4.10
N ILE A 242 1.63 5.71 -3.69
CA ILE A 242 0.93 4.78 -4.56
C ILE A 242 -0.34 5.51 -5.03
N ILE A 243 -0.49 5.65 -6.34
CA ILE A 243 -1.62 6.32 -6.96
C ILE A 243 -2.50 5.27 -7.62
N LEU A 244 -3.78 5.27 -7.27
CA LEU A 244 -4.81 4.43 -7.88
C LEU A 244 -5.74 5.32 -8.70
N LEU A 245 -6.04 4.91 -9.93
CA LEU A 245 -7.06 5.51 -10.78
C LEU A 245 -8.19 4.50 -10.99
N GLN A 246 -9.40 4.91 -10.70
CA GLN A 246 -10.61 4.09 -10.85
C GLN A 246 -11.63 4.82 -11.73
N ASP A 247 -12.24 4.11 -12.67
CA ASP A 247 -13.39 4.61 -13.43
C ASP A 247 -14.64 4.52 -12.57
N THR A 248 -15.21 5.67 -12.20
CA THR A 248 -16.43 5.77 -11.39
C THR A 248 -17.66 6.17 -12.23
N SER A 249 -17.57 6.18 -13.56
CA SER A 249 -18.63 6.63 -14.47
C SER A 249 -19.92 5.83 -14.28
N GLN A 250 -19.86 4.53 -14.05
CA GLN A 250 -21.05 3.71 -13.82
C GLN A 250 -21.75 4.06 -12.49
N MET A 251 -20.97 4.41 -11.47
CA MET A 251 -21.52 4.83 -10.17
C MET A 251 -22.25 6.15 -10.31
N HIS A 252 -21.65 7.13 -10.97
CA HIS A 252 -22.30 8.42 -11.26
C HIS A 252 -23.59 8.25 -12.09
N ALA A 253 -23.57 7.41 -13.13
CA ALA A 253 -24.76 7.17 -13.94
C ALA A 253 -25.91 6.52 -13.14
N ARG A 254 -25.62 5.64 -12.19
CA ARG A 254 -26.63 5.06 -11.28
C ARG A 254 -27.22 6.11 -10.34
N ASP A 255 -26.36 6.92 -9.74
CA ASP A 255 -26.78 7.99 -8.81
C ASP A 255 -27.66 9.03 -9.52
N GLU A 256 -27.31 9.41 -10.74
CA GLU A 256 -28.13 10.31 -11.57
C GLU A 256 -29.50 9.70 -11.89
N GLN A 257 -29.55 8.41 -12.26
CA GLN A 257 -30.81 7.69 -12.51
C GLN A 257 -31.68 7.60 -11.27
N GLU A 258 -31.07 7.32 -10.11
CA GLU A 258 -31.81 7.25 -8.84
C GLU A 258 -32.35 8.62 -8.44
N ASN A 259 -31.53 9.67 -8.54
CA ASN A 259 -31.97 11.04 -8.29
C ASN A 259 -33.10 11.48 -9.23
N ALA A 260 -33.02 11.14 -10.51
CA ALA A 260 -34.09 11.42 -11.47
C ALA A 260 -35.40 10.68 -11.11
N ARG A 261 -35.32 9.42 -10.65
CA ARG A 261 -36.48 8.67 -10.17
C ARG A 261 -37.12 9.27 -8.92
N LEU A 262 -36.28 9.72 -7.97
CA LEU A 262 -36.75 10.36 -6.74
C LEU A 262 -37.45 11.69 -7.06
N GLN A 263 -36.87 12.49 -7.93
CA GLN A 263 -37.50 13.78 -8.37
C GLN A 263 -38.80 13.56 -9.11
N SER A 264 -38.92 12.49 -9.92
CA SER A 264 -40.19 12.18 -10.63
C SER A 264 -41.29 11.70 -9.69
N ARG A 265 -40.97 11.17 -8.49
CA ARG A 265 -41.95 10.74 -7.47
C ARG A 265 -42.42 11.89 -6.57
N LEU A 266 -41.68 13.00 -6.55
CA LEU A 266 -42.02 14.18 -5.76
C LEU A 266 -42.86 15.23 -6.55
N ARG A 267 -43.05 15.02 -7.84
CA ARG A 267 -43.96 15.75 -8.72
C ARG A 267 -45.29 15.00 -8.90
#